data_2022d26b0c4c7f07f435818054540df0
#
_entry.id   2022d26b0c4c7f07f435818054540df0
#
_cell.length_a   1.000
_cell.length_b   1.000
_cell.length_c   1.000
_cell.angle_alpha   90.00
_cell.angle_beta   90.00
_cell.angle_gamma   90.00
#
_symmetry.space_group_name_H-M   'P 1'
#
loop_
_entity.id
_entity.type
_entity.pdbx_description
1 polymer ?
#
loop_
_entity_poly.entity_id
_entity_poly.type
_entity_poly.pdbx_seq_one_letter_code
_entity_poly.pdbx_strand_id
1 'polypeptide(L)'
;MENPLPSPAQRSPRLRAALSPLTTYHSLLPALSSLLLATIFFYTPSSFAERADRDKPLHLSADQVLIDDAQQVSTFTGNVQLTQGTMLIRGDKIVVVQDKEGFKHGTAYGNTASFRQKREGMDEYVEGYGERIEYDTRAETADFYVQARVKRGLDEIRGEHITYSAKTEIFQVNGNGASTGNAPPKRVHAVLQPKPKQGATQQPAPDALPIKHSDALSPAE
;
A
#
# COMPACT_ATOMS: atom_id res chain seq x y z
N MET A 1 -3.77 6.66 84.08
CA MET A 1 -4.37 7.95 84.56
C MET A 1 -5.13 8.41 83.32
N GLU A 2 -6.22 8.18 83.35
CA GLU A 2 -7.59 8.54 83.79
C GLU A 2 -8.42 8.95 82.58
N ASN A 3 -9.38 8.17 82.32
CA ASN A 3 -10.65 8.50 81.64
C ASN A 3 -11.45 9.43 82.62
N PRO A 4 -12.40 10.30 82.18
CA PRO A 4 -13.75 9.72 81.94
C PRO A 4 -14.60 10.45 80.89
N LEU A 5 -15.59 9.68 80.38
CA LEU A 5 -16.93 10.03 79.91
C LEU A 5 -17.74 10.83 80.93
N PRO A 6 -18.93 11.47 80.62
CA PRO A 6 -20.01 10.98 79.79
C PRO A 6 -20.88 12.02 79.04
N SER A 7 -21.77 11.52 78.21
CA SER A 7 -23.05 11.99 77.65
C SER A 7 -23.98 12.77 78.69
N PRO A 8 -25.02 13.58 78.31
CA PRO A 8 -26.26 12.99 77.74
C PRO A 8 -27.12 13.82 76.76
N ALA A 9 -27.83 13.12 75.93
CA ALA A 9 -29.28 13.08 75.81
C ALA A 9 -30.12 14.32 75.38
N GLN A 10 -30.91 13.98 74.33
CA GLN A 10 -32.34 14.29 74.11
C GLN A 10 -32.72 15.66 73.49
N ARG A 11 -33.31 15.60 72.27
CA ARG A 11 -34.79 15.68 72.04
C ARG A 11 -35.10 15.83 70.57
N SER A 12 -35.92 14.93 70.08
CA SER A 12 -36.75 15.11 68.88
C SER A 12 -37.90 16.12 69.16
N PRO A 13 -38.43 16.76 68.14
CA PRO A 13 -39.82 16.61 67.80
C PRO A 13 -40.11 16.44 66.31
N ARG A 14 -40.83 15.44 66.02
CA ARG A 14 -42.04 15.26 65.22
C ARG A 14 -42.37 16.24 64.11
N LEU A 15 -42.54 15.62 62.93
CA LEU A 15 -43.60 15.79 61.94
C LEU A 15 -43.97 17.18 61.44
N ARG A 16 -43.80 17.32 60.10
CA ARG A 16 -44.94 17.64 59.20
C ARG A 16 -44.65 17.14 57.81
N ALA A 17 -45.48 16.24 57.35
CA ALA A 17 -45.62 15.86 55.96
C ALA A 17 -46.05 17.06 55.12
N ALA A 18 -45.34 17.33 54.05
CA ALA A 18 -45.83 18.10 52.93
C ALA A 18 -45.65 17.28 51.68
N LEU A 19 -46.76 16.74 51.24
CA LEU A 19 -46.91 16.15 49.90
C LEU A 19 -46.71 17.27 48.88
N SER A 20 -45.74 17.16 48.04
CA SER A 20 -45.58 17.95 46.82
C SER A 20 -45.64 17.00 45.62
N PRO A 21 -46.31 17.37 44.52
CA PRO A 21 -46.66 16.46 43.47
C PRO A 21 -45.46 16.04 42.64
N LEU A 22 -45.35 14.75 42.38
CA LEU A 22 -44.48 14.15 41.38
C LEU A 22 -44.83 14.70 39.99
N THR A 23 -44.07 15.70 39.54
CA THR A 23 -44.09 16.13 38.14
C THR A 23 -43.30 15.14 37.32
N THR A 24 -43.99 14.43 36.45
CA THR A 24 -43.52 13.44 35.50
C THR A 24 -42.53 14.02 34.53
N TYR A 25 -41.23 13.73 34.73
CA TYR A 25 -40.18 13.95 33.71
C TYR A 25 -39.78 12.62 33.03
N HIS A 26 -40.75 11.93 32.43
CA HIS A 26 -40.48 10.63 31.81
C HIS A 26 -40.41 10.61 30.29
N SER A 27 -40.33 11.77 29.61
CA SER A 27 -40.43 11.78 28.14
C SER A 27 -39.18 12.30 27.35
N LEU A 28 -38.09 12.70 28.01
CA LEU A 28 -36.94 13.25 27.27
C LEU A 28 -35.69 12.36 27.29
N LEU A 29 -35.60 11.33 28.13
CA LEU A 29 -34.44 10.44 28.20
C LEU A 29 -34.23 9.48 27.00
N PRO A 30 -35.26 8.94 26.34
CA PRO A 30 -35.01 8.06 25.19
C PRO A 30 -34.51 8.77 23.93
N ALA A 31 -34.83 10.06 23.76
CA ALA A 31 -34.41 10.81 22.57
C ALA A 31 -32.91 11.15 22.57
N LEU A 32 -32.33 11.42 23.73
CA LEU A 32 -30.89 11.69 23.89
C LEU A 32 -30.04 10.42 23.75
N SER A 33 -30.54 9.28 24.20
CA SER A 33 -29.85 7.98 24.06
C SER A 33 -29.78 7.51 22.60
N SER A 34 -30.84 7.79 21.81
CA SER A 34 -30.87 7.42 20.40
C SER A 34 -29.94 8.28 19.53
N LEU A 35 -29.73 9.56 19.89
CA LEU A 35 -28.82 10.46 19.19
C LEU A 35 -27.34 10.11 19.44
N LEU A 36 -27.01 9.64 20.65
CA LEU A 36 -25.64 9.23 20.99
C LEU A 36 -25.22 7.93 20.28
N LEU A 37 -26.18 7.01 20.04
CA LEU A 37 -25.89 5.75 19.35
C LEU A 37 -25.69 5.95 17.84
N ALA A 38 -26.35 6.95 17.24
CA ALA A 38 -26.22 7.26 15.81
C ALA A 38 -24.86 7.89 15.46
N THR A 39 -24.19 8.59 16.39
CA THR A 39 -22.89 9.24 16.15
C THR A 39 -21.71 8.26 16.17
N ILE A 40 -21.84 7.08 16.76
CA ILE A 40 -20.77 6.07 16.82
C ILE A 40 -20.61 5.34 15.48
N PHE A 41 -21.63 5.30 14.64
CA PHE A 41 -21.58 4.59 13.34
C PHE A 41 -20.84 5.34 12.22
N PHE A 42 -20.50 6.63 12.40
CA PHE A 42 -19.80 7.42 11.38
C PHE A 42 -18.27 7.51 11.55
N TYR A 43 -17.72 6.97 12.64
CA TYR A 43 -16.28 6.82 12.77
C TYR A 43 -15.83 5.50 12.16
N THR A 44 -15.86 5.39 10.84
CA THR A 44 -15.03 4.38 10.16
C THR A 44 -13.60 4.90 10.22
N PRO A 45 -12.67 4.25 10.95
CA PRO A 45 -11.27 4.60 10.84
C PRO A 45 -10.89 4.33 9.39
N SER A 46 -10.46 5.36 8.66
CA SER A 46 -9.80 5.19 7.38
C SER A 46 -8.61 4.26 7.65
N SER A 47 -8.68 3.05 7.11
CA SER A 47 -7.61 2.07 7.24
C SER A 47 -6.40 2.61 6.49
N PHE A 48 -5.44 3.18 7.22
CA PHE A 48 -4.10 3.51 6.72
C PHE A 48 -3.28 2.23 6.61
N ALA A 49 -3.74 1.27 5.78
CA ALA A 49 -3.21 -0.10 5.82
C ALA A 49 -1.90 -0.28 5.04
N GLU A 50 -1.43 0.68 4.25
CA GLU A 50 -0.39 0.43 3.25
C GLU A 50 0.93 1.20 3.42
N ARG A 51 0.97 2.29 4.17
CA ARG A 51 2.23 2.86 4.68
C ARG A 51 2.93 1.94 5.70
N ALA A 52 2.26 0.88 6.10
CA ALA A 52 2.74 -0.11 7.04
C ALA A 52 3.78 -1.08 6.45
N ASP A 53 4.09 -1.06 5.15
CA ASP A 53 5.05 -2.02 4.59
C ASP A 53 6.45 -1.86 5.19
N ARG A 54 6.92 -0.63 5.38
CA ARG A 54 8.25 -0.37 5.97
C ARG A 54 8.37 -0.79 7.43
N ASP A 55 7.24 -0.86 8.16
CA ASP A 55 7.20 -1.28 9.56
C ASP A 55 7.06 -2.81 9.69
N LYS A 56 6.94 -3.53 8.56
CA LYS A 56 6.92 -4.99 8.54
C LYS A 56 8.32 -5.56 8.61
N PRO A 57 8.48 -6.76 9.17
CA PRO A 57 9.76 -7.43 9.16
C PRO A 57 10.27 -7.64 7.73
N LEU A 58 11.58 -7.46 7.58
CA LEU A 58 12.29 -7.76 6.33
C LEU A 58 12.64 -9.25 6.31
N HIS A 59 12.18 -9.96 5.30
CA HIS A 59 12.50 -11.36 5.05
C HIS A 59 13.42 -11.47 3.85
N LEU A 60 14.54 -12.18 4.00
CA LEU A 60 15.49 -12.47 2.93
C LEU A 60 15.69 -13.96 2.80
N SER A 61 15.77 -14.42 1.55
CA SER A 61 16.07 -15.79 1.16
C SER A 61 17.13 -15.75 0.05
N ALA A 62 18.16 -16.59 0.15
CA ALA A 62 19.26 -16.67 -0.80
C ALA A 62 20.00 -18.01 -0.64
N ASP A 63 20.84 -18.37 -1.63
CA ASP A 63 21.68 -19.56 -1.54
C ASP A 63 22.88 -19.33 -0.59
N GLN A 64 23.39 -18.10 -0.51
CA GLN A 64 24.52 -17.71 0.34
C GLN A 64 24.30 -16.34 0.96
N VAL A 65 24.82 -16.14 2.17
CA VAL A 65 24.81 -14.87 2.88
C VAL A 65 26.18 -14.58 3.49
N LEU A 66 26.61 -13.32 3.37
CA LEU A 66 27.75 -12.74 4.09
C LEU A 66 27.26 -11.53 4.87
N ILE A 67 27.47 -11.54 6.19
CA ILE A 67 27.08 -10.45 7.08
C ILE A 67 28.34 -9.81 7.62
N ASP A 68 28.50 -8.50 7.43
CA ASP A 68 29.55 -7.67 8.01
C ASP A 68 28.92 -6.70 9.01
N ASP A 69 28.94 -7.11 10.27
CA ASP A 69 28.35 -6.31 11.36
C ASP A 69 29.15 -5.02 11.63
N ALA A 70 30.44 -5.00 11.30
CA ALA A 70 31.27 -3.81 11.49
C ALA A 70 30.90 -2.69 10.52
N GLN A 71 30.55 -3.07 9.29
CA GLN A 71 30.11 -2.13 8.25
C GLN A 71 28.58 -2.01 8.16
N GLN A 72 27.84 -2.83 8.90
CA GLN A 72 26.39 -2.90 8.83
C GLN A 72 25.88 -3.23 7.42
N VAL A 73 26.59 -4.12 6.72
CA VAL A 73 26.31 -4.55 5.36
C VAL A 73 26.08 -6.05 5.33
N SER A 74 24.98 -6.47 4.70
CA SER A 74 24.71 -7.87 4.42
C SER A 74 24.61 -8.10 2.92
N THR A 75 25.33 -9.09 2.42
CA THR A 75 25.35 -9.48 1.01
C THR A 75 24.71 -10.86 0.86
N PHE A 76 23.68 -10.93 0.06
CA PHE A 76 22.95 -12.14 -0.29
C PHE A 76 23.22 -12.49 -1.75
N THR A 77 23.49 -13.76 -2.05
CA THR A 77 23.84 -14.20 -3.41
C THR A 77 23.15 -15.51 -3.75
N GLY A 78 22.70 -15.63 -4.99
CA GLY A 78 21.99 -16.78 -5.55
C GLY A 78 20.50 -16.79 -5.26
N ASN A 79 19.67 -16.66 -6.32
CA ASN A 79 18.21 -16.71 -6.26
C ASN A 79 17.60 -15.84 -5.14
N VAL A 80 18.12 -14.62 -4.98
CA VAL A 80 17.78 -13.80 -3.83
C VAL A 80 16.38 -13.24 -3.93
N GLN A 81 15.64 -13.36 -2.84
CA GLN A 81 14.34 -12.75 -2.65
C GLN A 81 14.30 -11.97 -1.34
N LEU A 82 13.97 -10.67 -1.43
CA LEU A 82 13.72 -9.77 -0.32
C LEU A 82 12.25 -9.40 -0.30
N THR A 83 11.60 -9.56 0.85
CA THR A 83 10.17 -9.25 1.04
C THR A 83 9.99 -8.38 2.27
N GLN A 84 9.21 -7.30 2.15
CA GLN A 84 8.78 -6.47 3.27
C GLN A 84 7.34 -6.00 3.01
N GLY A 85 6.39 -6.53 3.77
CA GLY A 85 4.97 -6.31 3.53
C GLY A 85 4.55 -6.77 2.13
N THR A 86 4.08 -5.85 1.28
CA THR A 86 3.71 -6.11 -0.12
C THR A 86 4.87 -5.95 -1.10
N MET A 87 5.98 -5.32 -0.64
CA MET A 87 7.18 -5.14 -1.44
C MET A 87 7.93 -6.46 -1.61
N LEU A 88 8.33 -6.73 -2.84
CA LEU A 88 9.11 -7.90 -3.23
C LEU A 88 10.20 -7.49 -4.22
N ILE A 89 11.46 -7.77 -3.88
CA ILE A 89 12.61 -7.56 -4.75
C ILE A 89 13.28 -8.91 -5.01
N ARG A 90 13.61 -9.20 -6.26
CA ARG A 90 14.34 -10.40 -6.66
C ARG A 90 15.57 -10.04 -7.49
N GLY A 91 16.63 -10.85 -7.34
CA GLY A 91 17.85 -10.68 -8.13
C GLY A 91 18.82 -11.85 -7.89
N ASP A 92 19.94 -11.80 -8.58
CA ASP A 92 21.02 -12.77 -8.41
C ASP A 92 21.88 -12.44 -7.19
N LYS A 93 21.94 -11.15 -6.84
CA LYS A 93 22.64 -10.62 -5.67
C LYS A 93 21.85 -9.45 -5.11
N ILE A 94 21.71 -9.40 -3.77
CA ILE A 94 21.16 -8.22 -3.06
C ILE A 94 22.14 -7.83 -1.96
N VAL A 95 22.49 -6.55 -1.92
CA VAL A 95 23.28 -5.92 -0.85
C VAL A 95 22.34 -5.07 -0.01
N VAL A 96 22.32 -5.29 1.27
CA VAL A 96 21.46 -4.57 2.23
C VAL A 96 22.36 -3.80 3.18
N VAL A 97 22.11 -2.50 3.30
CA VAL A 97 22.76 -1.63 4.29
C VAL A 97 21.73 -1.32 5.37
N GLN A 98 22.13 -1.54 6.62
CA GLN A 98 21.32 -1.26 7.79
C GLN A 98 21.95 -0.15 8.63
N ASP A 99 21.18 0.46 9.49
CA ASP A 99 21.65 1.32 10.56
C ASP A 99 20.98 0.92 11.88
N LYS A 100 21.21 1.69 12.94
CA LYS A 100 20.61 1.40 14.25
C LYS A 100 19.08 1.45 14.24
N GLU A 101 18.49 2.05 13.20
CA GLU A 101 17.05 2.18 13.01
C GLU A 101 16.48 1.06 12.12
N GLY A 102 17.33 0.18 11.59
CA GLY A 102 16.97 -0.98 10.77
C GLY A 102 17.36 -0.86 9.29
N PHE A 103 16.57 -1.45 8.40
CA PHE A 103 16.82 -1.45 6.96
C PHE A 103 16.81 -0.04 6.37
N LYS A 104 17.87 0.36 5.71
CA LYS A 104 18.07 1.68 5.15
C LYS A 104 18.06 1.70 3.63
N HIS A 105 18.88 0.85 3.04
CA HIS A 105 19.10 0.82 1.61
C HIS A 105 19.33 -0.59 1.12
N GLY A 106 18.79 -0.94 -0.04
CA GLY A 106 18.99 -2.21 -0.70
C GLY A 106 19.38 -2.01 -2.15
N THR A 107 20.37 -2.74 -2.63
CA THR A 107 20.75 -2.76 -4.04
C THR A 107 20.65 -4.20 -4.56
N ALA A 108 19.75 -4.42 -5.51
CA ALA A 108 19.59 -5.70 -6.19
C ALA A 108 20.25 -5.65 -7.57
N TYR A 109 20.95 -6.73 -7.91
CA TYR A 109 21.58 -6.96 -9.20
C TYR A 109 21.03 -8.25 -9.81
N GLY A 110 20.81 -8.27 -11.12
CA GLY A 110 20.37 -9.46 -11.85
C GLY A 110 20.22 -9.18 -13.33
N ASN A 111 20.09 -10.24 -14.11
CA ASN A 111 19.81 -10.14 -15.54
C ASN A 111 18.42 -10.75 -15.87
N THR A 112 17.33 -10.16 -15.43
CA THR A 112 17.01 -8.82 -14.88
C THR A 112 16.60 -8.95 -13.41
N ALA A 113 16.97 -8.01 -12.56
CA ALA A 113 16.38 -7.87 -11.24
C ALA A 113 14.95 -7.35 -11.37
N SER A 114 14.07 -7.67 -10.41
CA SER A 114 12.67 -7.28 -10.40
C SER A 114 12.24 -6.71 -9.06
N PHE A 115 11.35 -5.75 -9.12
CA PHE A 115 10.68 -5.09 -8.00
C PHE A 115 9.18 -5.16 -8.19
N ARG A 116 8.43 -5.37 -7.12
CA ARG A 116 6.98 -5.29 -7.09
C ARG A 116 6.52 -4.74 -5.76
N GLN A 117 5.58 -3.79 -5.79
CA GLN A 117 4.97 -3.23 -4.58
C GLN A 117 3.52 -2.85 -4.86
N LYS A 118 2.64 -3.09 -3.90
CA LYS A 118 1.25 -2.67 -3.98
C LYS A 118 1.16 -1.16 -3.78
N ARG A 119 0.31 -0.50 -4.55
CA ARG A 119 0.03 0.93 -4.41
C ARG A 119 -0.83 1.20 -3.19
N GLU A 120 -0.60 2.34 -2.55
CA GLU A 120 -1.39 2.75 -1.39
C GLU A 120 -2.87 2.96 -1.75
N GLY A 121 -3.78 2.34 -0.99
CA GLY A 121 -5.24 2.50 -1.17
C GLY A 121 -5.81 1.85 -2.44
N MET A 122 -5.01 1.09 -3.20
CA MET A 122 -5.45 0.51 -4.48
C MET A 122 -5.13 -0.98 -4.55
N ASP A 123 -5.95 -1.75 -5.27
CA ASP A 123 -5.63 -3.15 -5.59
C ASP A 123 -4.84 -3.25 -6.90
N GLU A 124 -3.78 -2.48 -6.98
CA GLU A 124 -2.89 -2.39 -8.14
C GLU A 124 -1.43 -2.44 -7.68
N TYR A 125 -0.57 -2.99 -8.53
CA TYR A 125 0.86 -3.10 -8.26
C TYR A 125 1.67 -2.22 -9.22
N VAL A 126 2.78 -1.69 -8.70
CA VAL A 126 3.90 -1.20 -9.50
C VAL A 126 4.91 -2.34 -9.60
N GLU A 127 5.34 -2.63 -10.82
CA GLU A 127 6.36 -3.62 -11.13
C GLU A 127 7.51 -2.92 -11.87
N GLY A 128 8.72 -3.13 -11.40
CA GLY A 128 9.92 -2.54 -11.98
C GLY A 128 10.97 -3.59 -12.31
N TYR A 129 11.77 -3.33 -13.34
CA TYR A 129 12.78 -4.22 -13.85
C TYR A 129 14.01 -3.43 -14.26
N GLY A 130 15.21 -3.98 -14.07
CA GLY A 130 16.48 -3.41 -14.46
C GLY A 130 17.64 -4.36 -14.13
N GLU A 131 18.82 -4.15 -14.67
CA GLU A 131 20.00 -4.94 -14.26
C GLU A 131 20.45 -4.59 -12.85
N ARG A 132 20.13 -3.37 -12.40
CA ARG A 132 20.34 -2.90 -11.05
C ARG A 132 19.10 -2.16 -10.55
N ILE A 133 18.66 -2.48 -9.33
CA ILE A 133 17.56 -1.81 -8.63
C ILE A 133 18.09 -1.33 -7.29
N GLU A 134 17.92 -0.05 -6.99
CA GLU A 134 18.23 0.54 -5.69
C GLU A 134 16.93 0.95 -5.01
N TYR A 135 16.79 0.59 -3.73
CA TYR A 135 15.63 0.95 -2.93
C TYR A 135 16.08 1.67 -1.67
N ASP A 136 15.56 2.88 -1.45
CA ASP A 136 15.77 3.65 -0.23
C ASP A 136 14.49 3.67 0.60
N THR A 137 14.57 3.15 1.83
CA THR A 137 13.42 3.02 2.73
C THR A 137 12.95 4.36 3.27
N ARG A 138 13.86 5.32 3.48
CA ARG A 138 13.50 6.64 4.04
C ARG A 138 12.89 7.54 3.00
N ALA A 139 13.46 7.52 1.79
CA ALA A 139 12.94 8.26 0.65
C ALA A 139 11.70 7.60 0.06
N GLU A 140 11.49 6.30 0.32
CA GLU A 140 10.48 5.45 -0.32
C GLU A 140 10.62 5.51 -1.86
N THR A 141 11.87 5.42 -2.35
CA THR A 141 12.19 5.46 -3.77
C THR A 141 12.78 4.15 -4.24
N ALA A 142 12.40 3.77 -5.46
CA ALA A 142 13.03 2.68 -6.19
C ALA A 142 13.61 3.24 -7.50
N ASP A 143 14.91 3.04 -7.68
CA ASP A 143 15.65 3.44 -8.87
C ASP A 143 16.01 2.21 -9.70
N PHE A 144 15.66 2.22 -10.96
CA PHE A 144 15.88 1.13 -11.91
C PHE A 144 16.90 1.59 -12.94
N TYR A 145 17.99 0.83 -13.10
CA TYR A 145 19.08 1.17 -14.01
C TYR A 145 19.31 0.07 -15.03
N VAL A 146 19.73 0.47 -16.19
CA VAL A 146 20.11 -0.36 -17.34
C VAL A 146 18.93 -1.20 -17.82
N GLN A 147 18.41 -0.87 -19.00
CA GLN A 147 17.22 -1.48 -19.57
C GLN A 147 15.99 -1.35 -18.63
N ALA A 148 15.92 -0.22 -17.93
CA ALA A 148 14.87 0.03 -16.96
C ALA A 148 13.49 -0.02 -17.60
N ARG A 149 12.57 -0.74 -16.95
CA ARG A 149 11.17 -0.89 -17.35
C ARG A 149 10.30 -0.87 -16.12
N VAL A 150 9.26 -0.06 -16.14
CA VAL A 150 8.27 -0.01 -15.07
C VAL A 150 6.88 -0.18 -15.65
N LYS A 151 6.05 -0.98 -14.96
CA LYS A 151 4.65 -1.21 -15.28
C LYS A 151 3.77 -0.77 -14.12
N ARG A 152 2.63 -0.20 -14.45
CA ARG A 152 1.56 0.14 -13.53
C ARG A 152 0.23 -0.16 -14.21
N GLY A 153 -0.43 -1.22 -13.78
CA GLY A 153 -1.60 -1.75 -14.49
C GLY A 153 -1.26 -2.10 -15.94
N LEU A 154 -1.87 -1.40 -16.90
CA LEU A 154 -1.63 -1.57 -18.33
C LEU A 154 -0.61 -0.57 -18.90
N ASP A 155 -0.19 0.42 -18.11
CA ASP A 155 0.81 1.40 -18.53
C ASP A 155 2.21 0.78 -18.41
N GLU A 156 3.08 1.08 -19.38
CA GLU A 156 4.47 0.64 -19.39
C GLU A 156 5.38 1.79 -19.82
N ILE A 157 6.47 1.99 -19.07
CA ILE A 157 7.50 3.00 -19.34
C ILE A 157 8.84 2.29 -19.42
N ARG A 158 9.67 2.65 -20.39
CA ARG A 158 11.03 2.14 -20.58
C ARG A 158 12.03 3.28 -20.75
N GLY A 159 13.21 3.11 -20.19
CA GLY A 159 14.30 4.08 -20.27
C GLY A 159 15.62 3.46 -19.81
N GLU A 160 16.66 4.28 -19.73
CA GLU A 160 17.95 3.84 -19.17
C GLU A 160 17.95 3.89 -17.65
N HIS A 161 17.29 4.89 -17.08
CA HIS A 161 17.11 5.06 -15.66
C HIS A 161 15.68 5.54 -15.38
N ILE A 162 15.01 4.88 -14.46
CA ILE A 162 13.66 5.24 -14.00
C ILE A 162 13.71 5.32 -12.47
N THR A 163 13.26 6.44 -11.92
CA THR A 163 13.01 6.63 -10.49
C THR A 163 11.52 6.57 -10.23
N TYR A 164 11.12 5.74 -9.30
CA TYR A 164 9.75 5.67 -8.76
C TYR A 164 9.74 6.11 -7.31
N SER A 165 8.91 7.07 -6.95
CA SER A 165 8.63 7.44 -5.57
C SER A 165 7.28 6.86 -5.15
N ALA A 166 7.28 5.91 -4.22
CA ALA A 166 6.06 5.33 -3.67
C ALA A 166 5.25 6.34 -2.85
N LYS A 167 5.94 7.30 -2.21
CA LYS A 167 5.33 8.35 -1.40
C LYS A 167 4.49 9.33 -2.21
N THR A 168 4.95 9.69 -3.42
CA THR A 168 4.30 10.68 -4.30
C THR A 168 3.65 10.06 -5.53
N GLU A 169 3.89 8.76 -5.76
CA GLU A 169 3.49 8.02 -6.96
C GLU A 169 4.01 8.63 -8.28
N ILE A 170 5.13 9.36 -8.21
CA ILE A 170 5.75 10.00 -9.37
C ILE A 170 6.79 9.06 -9.98
N PHE A 171 6.76 8.98 -11.31
CA PHE A 171 7.79 8.35 -12.12
C PHE A 171 8.60 9.44 -12.82
N GLN A 172 9.91 9.39 -12.66
CA GLN A 172 10.84 10.20 -13.41
C GLN A 172 11.68 9.29 -14.31
N VAL A 173 11.76 9.59 -15.59
CA VAL A 173 12.44 8.75 -16.56
C VAL A 173 13.52 9.53 -17.28
N ASN A 174 14.74 9.01 -17.30
CA ASN A 174 15.87 9.57 -18.00
C ASN A 174 16.28 8.63 -19.14
N GLY A 175 16.28 9.15 -20.36
CA GLY A 175 16.76 8.43 -21.54
C GLY A 175 18.29 8.39 -21.64
N ASN A 176 18.96 9.34 -21.03
CA ASN A 176 20.42 9.44 -21.03
C ASN A 176 20.98 8.83 -19.73
N GLY A 177 21.35 7.56 -19.78
CA GLY A 177 22.44 7.09 -18.92
C GLY A 177 23.67 7.96 -19.27
N ALA A 178 24.55 8.22 -18.29
CA ALA A 178 25.78 9.01 -18.53
C ALA A 178 26.52 8.50 -19.76
N SER A 179 26.21 9.07 -20.91
CA SER A 179 26.91 8.74 -22.17
C SER A 179 28.24 9.51 -22.17
N THR A 180 29.27 8.86 -21.71
CA THR A 180 30.66 9.22 -22.05
C THR A 180 30.89 8.79 -23.50
N GLY A 181 30.59 9.68 -24.46
CA GLY A 181 30.92 9.41 -25.86
C GLY A 181 29.81 9.85 -26.85
N ASN A 182 30.11 9.80 -28.15
CA ASN A 182 29.26 10.17 -29.28
C ASN A 182 28.06 9.19 -29.54
N ALA A 183 27.59 8.46 -28.55
CA ALA A 183 26.42 7.60 -28.72
C ALA A 183 25.14 8.44 -28.79
N PRO A 184 24.21 8.15 -29.73
CA PRO A 184 22.95 8.87 -29.79
C PRO A 184 22.16 8.71 -28.47
N PRO A 185 21.45 9.76 -28.02
CA PRO A 185 20.69 9.69 -26.78
C PRO A 185 19.64 8.60 -26.85
N LYS A 186 19.64 7.67 -25.87
CA LYS A 186 18.62 6.65 -25.73
C LYS A 186 17.29 7.34 -25.42
N ARG A 187 16.25 7.00 -26.16
CA ARG A 187 14.92 7.59 -26.00
C ARG A 187 14.13 6.90 -24.89
N VAL A 188 13.28 7.67 -24.24
CA VAL A 188 12.24 7.15 -23.35
C VAL A 188 11.06 6.67 -24.20
N HIS A 189 10.54 5.47 -23.88
CA HIS A 189 9.34 4.92 -24.48
C HIS A 189 8.27 4.76 -23.41
N ALA A 190 7.07 5.29 -23.66
CA ALA A 190 5.92 5.15 -22.79
C ALA A 190 4.72 4.66 -23.59
N VAL A 191 4.03 3.64 -23.07
CA VAL A 191 2.75 3.16 -23.56
C VAL A 191 1.73 3.44 -22.46
N LEU A 192 0.80 4.34 -22.74
CA LEU A 192 -0.27 4.72 -21.81
C LEU A 192 -1.60 4.23 -22.37
N GLN A 193 -2.32 3.45 -21.58
CA GLN A 193 -3.62 2.93 -21.99
C GLN A 193 -4.73 3.93 -21.66
N PRO A 194 -5.73 4.10 -22.57
CA PRO A 194 -6.92 4.88 -22.27
C PRO A 194 -7.61 4.31 -21.03
N LYS A 195 -7.90 5.14 -20.05
CA LYS A 195 -8.71 4.71 -18.91
C LYS A 195 -10.11 4.34 -19.40
N PRO A 196 -10.69 3.19 -18.99
CA PRO A 196 -12.08 2.88 -19.29
C PRO A 196 -12.96 4.03 -18.81
N LYS A 197 -13.81 4.56 -19.68
CA LYS A 197 -14.82 5.55 -19.26
C LYS A 197 -15.73 4.84 -18.26
N GLN A 198 -15.69 5.25 -16.99
CA GLN A 198 -16.69 4.84 -16.01
C GLN A 198 -18.05 5.32 -16.54
N GLY A 199 -18.91 4.37 -16.93
CA GLY A 199 -20.25 4.67 -17.43
C GLY A 199 -20.58 4.19 -18.86
N ALA A 200 -19.68 3.51 -19.56
CA ALA A 200 -20.08 2.77 -20.75
C ALA A 200 -20.77 1.47 -20.28
N THR A 201 -22.10 1.53 -20.11
CA THR A 201 -22.95 0.33 -20.13
C THR A 201 -22.50 -0.49 -21.33
N GLN A 202 -22.05 -1.73 -21.10
CA GLN A 202 -21.78 -2.67 -22.17
C GLN A 202 -23.06 -2.76 -22.99
N GLN A 203 -23.07 -2.09 -24.12
CA GLN A 203 -24.10 -2.30 -25.13
C GLN A 203 -23.94 -3.75 -25.60
N PRO A 204 -24.98 -4.59 -25.48
CA PRO A 204 -24.88 -5.97 -25.98
C PRO A 204 -24.37 -5.92 -27.41
N ALA A 205 -23.42 -6.80 -27.72
CA ALA A 205 -22.97 -6.96 -29.08
C ALA A 205 -24.20 -7.18 -29.98
N PRO A 206 -24.32 -6.48 -31.14
CA PRO A 206 -25.41 -6.74 -32.06
C PRO A 206 -25.39 -8.21 -32.43
N ASP A 207 -26.55 -8.86 -32.30
CA ASP A 207 -26.74 -10.26 -32.66
C ASP A 207 -26.07 -10.55 -34.03
N ALA A 208 -25.17 -11.53 -34.02
CA ALA A 208 -24.55 -12.00 -35.24
C ALA A 208 -25.64 -12.38 -36.23
N LEU A 209 -25.70 -11.66 -37.34
CA LEU A 209 -26.62 -11.99 -38.44
C LEU A 209 -26.40 -13.45 -38.86
N PRO A 210 -27.46 -14.26 -39.00
CA PRO A 210 -27.31 -15.64 -39.43
C PRO A 210 -26.74 -15.67 -40.85
N ILE A 211 -25.58 -16.27 -40.99
CA ILE A 211 -24.95 -16.54 -42.28
C ILE A 211 -25.86 -17.57 -42.98
N LYS A 212 -26.61 -17.14 -43.99
CA LYS A 212 -27.31 -18.06 -44.89
C LYS A 212 -26.26 -18.85 -45.69
N HIS A 213 -26.20 -20.13 -45.46
CA HIS A 213 -25.51 -21.04 -46.37
C HIS A 213 -26.23 -20.97 -47.74
N SER A 214 -25.52 -20.53 -48.75
CA SER A 214 -26.00 -20.67 -50.13
C SER A 214 -25.64 -22.09 -50.62
N ASP A 215 -26.60 -22.97 -50.50
CA ASP A 215 -26.61 -24.21 -51.29
C ASP A 215 -26.88 -23.84 -52.74
N ALA A 216 -25.86 -23.79 -53.56
CA ALA A 216 -26.01 -23.87 -55.01
C ALA A 216 -24.65 -24.06 -55.71
N LEU A 217 -24.22 -25.27 -55.86
CA LEU A 217 -23.49 -25.72 -57.04
C LEU A 217 -23.75 -27.23 -57.19
N SER A 218 -24.87 -27.57 -57.88
CA SER A 218 -25.01 -28.86 -58.46
C SER A 218 -24.03 -29.00 -59.64
N PRO A 219 -23.34 -30.13 -59.79
CA PRO A 219 -22.57 -30.40 -61.01
C PRO A 219 -23.53 -30.73 -62.15
N ALA A 220 -23.36 -30.09 -63.29
CA ALA A 220 -23.96 -30.48 -64.57
C ALA A 220 -23.17 -31.64 -65.18
N GLU A 221 -23.94 -32.59 -65.72
CA GLU A 221 -23.46 -33.71 -66.53
C GLU A 221 -22.58 -33.27 -67.70
#